data_9a852c3c48430c6c87ceebdda4f46c58
#
_entry.id   9a852c3c48430c6c87ceebdda4f46c58
#
_cell.length_a   1.000
_cell.length_b   1.000
_cell.length_c   1.000
_cell.angle_alpha   90.00
_cell.angle_beta   90.00
_cell.angle_gamma   90.00
#
_symmetry.space_group_name_H-M   'P 1'
#
loop_
_entity.id
_entity.type
_entity.pdbx_description
1 polymer ?
#
loop_
_entity_poly.entity_id
_entity_poly.type
_entity_poly.pdbx_seq_one_letter_code
_entity_poly.pdbx_strand_id
1 'polypeptide(L)'
;MMFRLSLNQVQTTSRATQLRYHNFLHKRHIVNPKRSGPFHHRAPSKILFRAIRGMVPHKTARGTAALERLKLFEGVPPPYDRKKRMVVPEALRVLRLKPGRKYCTVKVREMTNLTVVH
;
A
#
# COMPACT_ATOMS: atom_id res chain seq x y z
N MET A 1 7.60 -17.38 -10.40
CA MET A 1 6.33 -17.37 -9.67
C MET A 1 5.85 -15.93 -9.61
N MET A 2 4.72 -15.64 -10.20
CA MET A 2 4.19 -14.29 -10.36
C MET A 2 3.17 -14.06 -9.24
N PHE A 3 3.50 -13.24 -8.26
CA PHE A 3 2.56 -12.87 -7.20
C PHE A 3 1.69 -11.73 -7.68
N ARG A 4 0.40 -11.96 -7.72
CA ARG A 4 -0.64 -10.95 -7.98
C ARG A 4 -1.38 -10.69 -6.69
N LEU A 5 -1.23 -9.51 -6.18
CA LEU A 5 -1.95 -9.06 -5.00
C LEU A 5 -2.96 -8.00 -5.40
N SER A 6 -4.23 -8.37 -5.35
CA SER A 6 -5.32 -7.39 -5.39
C SER A 6 -5.39 -6.73 -4.01
N LEU A 7 -5.04 -5.46 -3.96
CA LEU A 7 -4.95 -4.71 -2.72
C LEU A 7 -6.25 -3.97 -2.41
N ASN A 8 -7.20 -4.73 -1.87
CA ASN A 8 -8.20 -4.13 -1.00
C ASN A 8 -7.69 -4.21 0.44
N GLN A 9 -6.56 -3.59 0.70
CA GLN A 9 -5.99 -3.61 2.05
C GLN A 9 -6.80 -2.75 3.00
N VAL A 10 -7.19 -3.41 4.05
CA VAL A 10 -7.91 -2.87 5.17
C VAL A 10 -6.92 -2.32 6.19
N GLN A 11 -7.02 -1.05 6.47
CA GLN A 11 -6.33 -0.45 7.60
C GLN A 11 -7.32 -0.13 8.71
N THR A 12 -6.93 -0.46 9.94
CA THR A 12 -7.69 -0.05 11.13
C THR A 12 -7.68 1.47 11.26
N THR A 13 -8.85 2.08 11.35
CA THR A 13 -9.01 3.50 11.60
C THR A 13 -8.92 3.83 13.08
N SER A 14 -7.78 3.58 13.70
CA SER A 14 -7.53 4.16 15.02
C SER A 14 -7.01 5.59 14.86
N ARG A 15 -7.35 6.48 15.80
CA ARG A 15 -6.81 7.85 15.86
C ARG A 15 -5.27 7.86 15.79
N ALA A 16 -4.62 6.91 16.46
CA ALA A 16 -3.18 6.74 16.44
C ALA A 16 -2.65 6.44 15.03
N THR A 17 -3.34 5.60 14.24
CA THR A 17 -2.95 5.29 12.87
C THR A 17 -3.10 6.50 11.96
N GLN A 18 -4.16 7.30 12.14
CA GLN A 18 -4.34 8.54 11.39
C GLN A 18 -3.23 9.55 11.70
N LEU A 19 -2.88 9.75 12.97
CA LEU A 19 -1.79 10.65 13.38
C LEU A 19 -0.45 10.22 12.80
N ARG A 20 -0.12 8.92 12.82
CA ARG A 20 1.11 8.40 12.21
C ARG A 20 1.16 8.66 10.70
N TYR A 21 0.03 8.52 10.02
CA TYR A 21 -0.05 8.78 8.58
C TYR A 21 0.11 10.27 8.28
N HIS A 22 -0.51 11.15 9.05
CA HIS A 22 -0.32 12.58 8.91
C HIS A 22 1.13 12.99 9.17
N ASN A 23 1.76 12.45 10.20
CA ASN A 23 3.18 12.68 10.47
C ASN A 23 4.09 12.20 9.32
N PHE A 24 3.76 11.07 8.69
CA PHE A 24 4.45 10.60 7.50
C PHE A 24 4.33 11.59 6.34
N LEU A 25 3.13 12.14 6.09
CA LEU A 25 2.90 13.10 5.02
C LEU A 25 3.59 14.45 5.27
N HIS A 26 3.79 14.84 6.52
CA HIS A 26 4.48 16.08 6.89
C HIS A 26 6.00 16.03 6.69
N LYS A 27 6.59 14.85 6.63
CA LYS A 27 8.03 14.69 6.37
C LYS A 27 8.35 15.08 4.94
N ARG A 28 8.96 16.23 4.75
CA ARG A 28 9.33 16.76 3.43
C ARG A 28 10.66 17.50 3.49
N HIS A 29 11.35 17.61 2.36
CA HIS A 29 12.48 18.50 2.20
C HIS A 29 11.97 19.92 1.93
N ILE A 30 12.25 20.84 2.84
CA ILE A 30 11.65 22.20 2.84
C ILE A 30 12.06 23.01 1.60
N VAL A 31 13.33 22.91 1.19
CA VAL A 31 13.87 23.71 0.09
C VAL A 31 13.23 23.37 -1.26
N ASN A 32 13.12 22.09 -1.57
CA ASN A 32 12.45 21.64 -2.81
C ASN A 32 11.81 20.26 -2.63
N PRO A 33 10.58 20.19 -2.13
CA PRO A 33 9.92 18.92 -1.86
C PRO A 33 9.57 18.11 -3.13
N LYS A 34 9.51 18.75 -4.30
CA LYS A 34 9.21 18.07 -5.57
C LYS A 34 10.41 17.35 -6.15
N ARG A 35 11.62 17.83 -5.90
CA ARG A 35 12.86 17.30 -6.48
C ARG A 35 13.63 16.38 -5.55
N SER A 36 13.58 16.65 -4.26
CA SER A 36 14.39 15.93 -3.25
C SER A 36 13.60 15.67 -1.98
N GLY A 37 14.09 14.73 -1.17
CA GLY A 37 13.48 14.33 0.09
C GLY A 37 12.55 13.13 -0.03
N PRO A 38 11.76 12.85 1.01
CA PRO A 38 10.80 11.74 1.00
C PRO A 38 9.66 12.00 0.02
N PHE A 39 9.39 11.03 -0.84
CA PHE A 39 8.22 11.05 -1.73
C PHE A 39 7.10 10.19 -1.14
N HIS A 40 5.90 10.76 -1.08
CA HIS A 40 4.73 10.12 -0.49
C HIS A 40 3.83 9.54 -1.57
N HIS A 41 4.04 8.27 -1.90
CA HIS A 41 3.16 7.56 -2.81
C HIS A 41 1.91 7.11 -2.06
N ARG A 42 0.73 7.52 -2.53
CA ARG A 42 -0.56 7.22 -1.91
C ARG A 42 -1.29 6.06 -2.57
N ALA A 43 -0.97 5.76 -3.84
CA ALA A 43 -1.58 4.65 -4.57
C ALA A 43 -1.32 3.31 -3.85
N PRO A 44 -2.33 2.44 -3.70
CA PRO A 44 -2.20 1.18 -2.98
C PRO A 44 -1.08 0.29 -3.51
N SER A 45 -0.92 0.21 -4.82
CA SER A 45 0.16 -0.54 -5.48
C SER A 45 1.54 -0.03 -5.07
N LYS A 46 1.72 1.30 -5.01
CA LYS A 46 3.00 1.91 -4.61
C LYS A 46 3.30 1.76 -3.12
N ILE A 47 2.28 1.79 -2.28
CA ILE A 47 2.43 1.54 -0.84
C ILE A 47 2.98 0.14 -0.61
N LEU A 48 2.38 -0.88 -1.25
CA LEU A 48 2.85 -2.26 -1.14
C LEU A 48 4.23 -2.44 -1.77
N PHE A 49 4.47 -1.85 -2.94
CA PHE A 49 5.77 -1.91 -3.59
C PHE A 49 6.90 -1.43 -2.66
N ARG A 50 6.69 -0.31 -1.98
CA ARG A 50 7.68 0.24 -1.05
C ARG A 50 7.93 -0.67 0.15
N ALA A 51 6.89 -1.30 0.68
CA ALA A 51 7.03 -2.26 1.77
C ALA A 51 7.85 -3.47 1.34
N ILE A 52 7.56 -4.06 0.18
CA ILE A 52 8.29 -5.20 -0.37
C ILE A 52 9.74 -4.81 -0.70
N ARG A 53 9.94 -3.65 -1.32
CA ARG A 53 11.28 -3.15 -1.64
C ARG A 53 12.17 -3.05 -0.40
N GLY A 54 11.63 -2.63 0.73
CA GLY A 54 12.36 -2.55 2.00
C GLY A 54 12.79 -3.92 2.56
N MET A 55 12.09 -4.99 2.18
CA MET A 55 12.38 -6.36 2.61
C MET A 55 13.32 -7.12 1.67
N VAL A 56 13.55 -6.61 0.47
CA VAL A 56 14.38 -7.22 -0.57
C VAL A 56 15.68 -6.44 -0.71
N PRO A 57 16.82 -7.08 -0.99
CA PRO A 57 18.11 -6.41 -1.24
C PRO A 57 18.09 -5.68 -2.60
N HIS A 58 17.28 -4.62 -2.71
CA HIS A 58 16.96 -3.92 -3.96
C HIS A 58 18.15 -3.18 -4.61
N LYS A 59 19.25 -3.01 -3.88
CA LYS A 59 20.49 -2.41 -4.42
C LYS A 59 21.36 -3.40 -5.18
N THR A 60 21.06 -4.69 -5.10
CA THR A 60 21.79 -5.75 -5.83
C THR A 60 21.06 -6.10 -7.12
N ALA A 61 21.78 -6.66 -8.10
CA ALA A 61 21.20 -7.14 -9.36
C ALA A 61 20.10 -8.18 -9.13
N ARG A 62 20.31 -9.11 -8.17
CA ARG A 62 19.31 -10.11 -7.78
C ARG A 62 18.03 -9.49 -7.24
N GLY A 63 18.13 -8.49 -6.38
CA GLY A 63 16.99 -7.81 -5.80
C GLY A 63 16.23 -6.98 -6.84
N THR A 64 16.92 -6.32 -7.74
CA THR A 64 16.31 -5.57 -8.84
C THR A 64 15.52 -6.51 -9.76
N ALA A 65 16.11 -7.62 -10.18
CA ALA A 65 15.40 -8.62 -10.98
C ALA A 65 14.19 -9.24 -10.28
N ALA A 66 14.26 -9.42 -8.96
CA ALA A 66 13.11 -9.88 -8.18
C ALA A 66 11.95 -8.86 -8.17
N LEU A 67 12.26 -7.57 -8.05
CA LEU A 67 11.26 -6.50 -8.07
C LEU A 67 10.65 -6.30 -9.47
N GLU A 68 11.39 -6.51 -10.54
CA GLU A 68 10.87 -6.48 -11.92
C GLU A 68 9.82 -7.57 -12.19
N ARG A 69 9.95 -8.73 -11.53
CA ARG A 69 8.97 -9.82 -11.61
C ARG A 69 7.69 -9.54 -10.82
N LEU A 70 7.71 -8.56 -9.94
CA LEU A 70 6.55 -8.16 -9.14
C LEU A 70 5.58 -7.34 -9.99
N LYS A 71 4.36 -7.82 -10.16
CA LYS A 71 3.28 -7.12 -10.84
C LYS A 71 2.19 -6.77 -9.83
N LEU A 72 1.91 -5.50 -9.70
CA LEU A 72 0.92 -4.95 -8.78
C LEU A 72 -0.14 -4.20 -9.56
N PHE A 73 -1.40 -4.45 -9.23
CA PHE A 73 -2.54 -3.83 -9.90
C PHE A 73 -3.46 -3.19 -8.88
N GLU A 74 -4.07 -2.09 -9.25
CA GLU A 74 -5.13 -1.44 -8.49
C GLU A 74 -6.46 -2.07 -8.87
N GLY A 75 -7.07 -2.79 -7.92
CA GLY A 75 -8.24 -3.61 -8.19
C GLY A 75 -7.90 -4.89 -8.96
N VAL A 76 -8.86 -5.42 -9.66
CA VAL A 76 -8.75 -6.64 -10.47
C VAL A 76 -9.01 -6.31 -11.93
N PRO A 77 -7.96 -6.08 -12.74
CA PRO A 77 -8.13 -5.79 -14.15
C PRO A 77 -8.51 -7.05 -14.95
N PRO A 78 -9.19 -6.92 -16.10
CA PRO A 78 -9.24 -7.98 -17.09
C PRO A 78 -7.80 -8.32 -17.56
N PRO A 79 -7.41 -9.54 -17.77
CA PRO A 79 -8.12 -10.84 -17.75
C PRO A 79 -8.08 -11.56 -16.39
N TYR A 80 -7.68 -10.91 -15.30
CA TYR A 80 -7.44 -11.56 -14.01
C TYR A 80 -8.68 -11.76 -13.16
N ASP A 81 -9.76 -11.09 -13.49
CA ASP A 81 -11.08 -11.25 -12.89
C ASP A 81 -11.66 -12.68 -13.09
N ARG A 82 -11.31 -13.30 -14.23
CA ARG A 82 -11.75 -14.67 -14.59
C ARG A 82 -10.87 -15.79 -14.04
N LYS A 83 -9.72 -15.46 -13.45
CA LYS A 83 -8.78 -16.47 -12.92
C LYS A 83 -9.09 -16.79 -11.46
N LYS A 84 -8.85 -18.05 -11.10
CA LYS A 84 -8.96 -18.49 -9.71
C LYS A 84 -8.04 -17.67 -8.82
N ARG A 85 -8.58 -17.15 -7.72
CA ARG A 85 -7.85 -16.38 -6.71
C ARG A 85 -7.43 -17.30 -5.59
N MET A 86 -6.22 -17.08 -5.11
CA MET A 86 -5.75 -17.71 -3.88
C MET A 86 -5.91 -16.73 -2.73
N VAL A 87 -6.44 -17.23 -1.62
CA VAL A 87 -6.58 -16.47 -0.38
C VAL A 87 -5.32 -16.68 0.47
N VAL A 88 -4.85 -15.61 1.11
CA VAL A 88 -3.81 -15.69 2.12
C VAL A 88 -4.49 -15.70 3.49
N PRO A 89 -4.58 -16.85 4.19
CA PRO A 89 -5.38 -16.97 5.42
C PRO A 89 -4.92 -16.00 6.51
N GLU A 90 -3.61 -15.81 6.66
CA GLU A 90 -3.03 -14.94 7.69
C GLU A 90 -3.36 -13.45 7.49
N ALA A 91 -3.74 -13.05 6.28
CA ALA A 91 -4.11 -11.67 5.95
C ALA A 91 -5.62 -11.42 5.99
N LEU A 92 -6.43 -12.43 6.32
CA LEU A 92 -7.89 -12.27 6.41
C LEU A 92 -8.27 -11.38 7.59
N ARG A 93 -9.18 -10.43 7.33
CA ARG A 93 -9.72 -9.53 8.37
C ARG A 93 -10.35 -10.27 9.53
N VAL A 94 -11.12 -11.31 9.22
CA VAL A 94 -11.83 -12.13 10.22
C VAL A 94 -10.87 -12.72 11.25
N LEU A 95 -9.66 -13.09 10.83
CA LEU A 95 -8.65 -13.67 11.69
C LEU A 95 -7.76 -12.64 12.40
N ARG A 96 -7.54 -11.47 11.77
CA ARG A 96 -6.58 -10.47 12.24
C ARG A 96 -7.19 -9.33 13.05
N LEU A 97 -8.44 -8.99 12.79
CA LEU A 97 -9.12 -7.92 13.51
C LEU A 97 -9.95 -8.48 14.65
N LYS A 98 -9.89 -7.83 15.80
CA LYS A 98 -10.83 -8.12 16.90
C LYS A 98 -12.26 -7.84 16.43
N PRO A 99 -13.26 -8.65 16.86
CA PRO A 99 -14.67 -8.40 16.56
C PRO A 99 -15.08 -6.96 16.93
N GLY A 100 -15.85 -6.30 16.09
CA GLY A 100 -16.29 -4.91 16.29
C GLY A 100 -15.26 -3.81 15.95
N ARG A 101 -14.03 -4.14 15.56
CA ARG A 101 -13.06 -3.14 15.11
C ARG A 101 -13.43 -2.59 13.74
N LYS A 102 -13.56 -1.27 13.66
CA LYS A 102 -13.79 -0.55 12.40
C LYS A 102 -12.54 -0.57 11.52
N TYR A 103 -12.77 -0.61 10.22
CA TYR A 103 -11.71 -0.57 9.21
C TYR A 103 -12.14 0.30 8.02
N CYS A 104 -11.20 0.79 7.24
CA CYS A 104 -11.48 1.39 5.94
C CYS A 104 -10.53 0.80 4.89
N THR A 105 -10.97 0.82 3.64
CA THR A 105 -10.11 0.41 2.52
C THR A 105 -9.14 1.53 2.18
N VAL A 106 -7.99 1.20 1.62
CA VAL A 106 -6.98 2.18 1.21
C VAL A 106 -7.54 3.16 0.17
N LYS A 107 -8.40 2.68 -0.73
CA LYS A 107 -9.08 3.50 -1.75
C LYS A 107 -9.90 4.64 -1.13
N VAL A 108 -10.69 4.35 -0.10
CA VAL A 108 -11.50 5.37 0.60
C VAL A 108 -10.61 6.39 1.31
N ARG A 109 -9.51 5.95 1.89
CA ARG A 109 -8.56 6.82 2.57
C ARG A 109 -7.89 7.83 1.62
N GLU A 110 -7.61 7.43 0.40
CA GLU A 110 -7.06 8.34 -0.62
C GLU A 110 -8.06 9.45 -0.97
N MET A 111 -9.33 9.09 -1.15
CA MET A 111 -10.38 10.07 -1.46
C MET A 111 -10.59 11.10 -0.33
N THR A 112 -10.56 10.65 0.93
CA THR A 112 -10.72 11.57 2.07
C THR A 112 -9.54 12.52 2.25
N ASN A 113 -8.34 12.14 1.84
CA ASN A 113 -7.16 13.02 1.90
C ASN A 113 -7.10 14.04 0.75
N LEU A 114 -7.77 13.76 -0.38
CA LEU A 114 -7.90 14.72 -1.48
C LEU A 114 -8.88 15.85 -1.16
N THR A 115 -9.84 15.62 -0.27
CA THR A 115 -10.84 16.63 0.14
C THR A 115 -10.36 17.54 1.28
N VAL A 116 -9.22 17.28 1.89
CA VAL A 116 -8.69 18.07 3.02
C VAL A 116 -7.51 18.99 2.58
N VAL A 117 -7.30 19.16 1.28
CA VAL A 117 -6.32 20.15 0.77
C VAL A 117 -7.07 21.34 0.21
N HIS A 118 -7.69 22.08 1.10
CA HIS A 118 -8.03 23.49 0.89
C HIS A 118 -7.50 24.32 2.05
#